data_ebd7b2735d5fc78f24713f02767737ba
#
_entry.id   ebd7b2735d5fc78f24713f02767737ba
#
_cell.length_a   1.000
_cell.length_b   1.000
_cell.length_c   1.000
_cell.angle_alpha   90.00
_cell.angle_beta   90.00
_cell.angle_gamma   90.00
#
_symmetry.space_group_name_H-M   'P 1'
#
loop_
_entity.id
_entity.type
_entity.pdbx_description
1 polymer ?
#
loop_
_entity_poly.entity_id
_entity_poly.type
_entity_poly.pdbx_seq_one_letter_code
_entity_poly.pdbx_strand_id
1 'polypeptide(L)'
;RKNNVDIACCQRQEINECGKLLKSKRKYNTLVINGNEECMHEFLSNPQMDTVAWGKLYVTSMFDDIRYPVGRYNEDVFTTYKLISKCKSIFVGENKYYYYRIRTNSIMTTTFNRKHLDAIVGNEERAAFIKDNYPKLQKLANAGILYAVNQCVIRMISSSNDSLVKNLDVINKLQKYYRKYEWSFICGPSGIKAKIFSLLCYFNLRAVVFLMKKIRG
;
A
#
# COMPACT_ATOMS: atom_id res chain seq x y z
N ARG A 1 1.36 -10.11 25.47
CA ARG A 1 1.60 -11.26 26.38
C ARG A 1 0.38 -12.18 26.51
N LYS A 2 -0.87 -11.64 26.43
CA LYS A 2 -2.09 -12.45 26.62
C LYS A 2 -2.34 -13.46 25.49
N ASN A 3 -1.94 -13.16 24.26
CA ASN A 3 -2.22 -13.99 23.08
C ASN A 3 -0.99 -14.74 22.52
N ASN A 4 0.21 -14.55 23.09
CA ASN A 4 1.47 -15.19 22.65
C ASN A 4 1.65 -15.24 21.12
N VAL A 5 1.52 -14.07 20.46
CA VAL A 5 1.61 -13.93 18.99
C VAL A 5 2.95 -13.34 18.58
N ASP A 6 3.38 -13.59 17.33
CA ASP A 6 4.64 -13.09 16.77
C ASP A 6 4.57 -11.60 16.45
N ILE A 7 3.40 -11.13 15.98
CA ILE A 7 3.12 -9.72 15.71
C ILE A 7 1.80 -9.33 16.36
N ALA A 8 1.77 -8.16 17.01
CA ALA A 8 0.55 -7.52 17.46
C ALA A 8 0.39 -6.15 16.81
N CYS A 9 -0.75 -5.91 16.16
CA CYS A 9 -1.08 -4.66 15.48
C CYS A 9 -2.16 -3.89 16.25
N CYS A 10 -2.06 -2.57 16.30
CA CYS A 10 -3.15 -1.69 16.73
C CYS A 10 -3.61 -0.80 15.56
N GLN A 11 -4.77 -0.16 15.73
CA GLN A 11 -5.27 0.80 14.77
C GLN A 11 -4.75 2.21 15.05
N ARG A 12 -4.90 3.11 14.06
CA ARG A 12 -4.50 4.50 14.18
C ARG A 12 -5.68 5.43 14.39
N GLN A 13 -5.46 6.48 15.16
CA GLN A 13 -6.29 7.66 15.20
C GLN A 13 -5.61 8.78 14.41
N GLU A 14 -6.27 9.29 13.38
CA GLU A 14 -5.74 10.43 12.62
C GLU A 14 -5.95 11.72 13.40
N ILE A 15 -4.93 12.58 13.44
CA ILE A 15 -4.95 13.91 14.03
C ILE A 15 -4.42 14.93 13.03
N ASN A 16 -4.89 16.18 13.11
CA ASN A 16 -4.32 17.27 12.32
C ASN A 16 -2.99 17.78 12.93
N GLU A 17 -2.39 18.80 12.31
CA GLU A 17 -1.14 19.40 12.77
C GLU A 17 -1.22 19.95 14.20
N CYS A 18 -2.38 20.47 14.60
CA CYS A 18 -2.64 21.00 15.95
C CYS A 18 -3.02 19.92 16.98
N GLY A 19 -2.99 18.63 16.61
CA GLY A 19 -3.35 17.52 17.51
C GLY A 19 -4.85 17.24 17.65
N LYS A 20 -5.73 17.95 16.91
CA LYS A 20 -7.18 17.72 16.94
C LYS A 20 -7.51 16.40 16.25
N LEU A 21 -8.36 15.58 16.88
CA LEU A 21 -8.83 14.29 16.34
C LEU A 21 -9.62 14.51 15.04
N LEU A 22 -9.30 13.74 14.03
CA LEU A 22 -10.05 13.67 12.78
C LEU A 22 -11.03 12.49 12.83
N LYS A 23 -12.25 12.72 12.33
CA LYS A 23 -13.27 11.66 12.26
C LYS A 23 -12.85 10.59 11.26
N SER A 24 -12.85 9.34 11.69
CA SER A 24 -12.67 8.18 10.83
C SER A 24 -13.97 7.39 10.74
N LYS A 25 -14.38 7.05 9.51
CA LYS A 25 -15.52 6.16 9.25
C LYS A 25 -15.12 4.68 9.27
N ARG A 26 -13.83 4.37 9.45
CA ARG A 26 -13.35 2.99 9.46
C ARG A 26 -13.79 2.29 10.72
N LYS A 27 -14.44 1.16 10.55
CA LYS A 27 -14.72 0.20 11.62
C LYS A 27 -13.61 -0.83 11.62
N TYR A 28 -13.21 -1.24 12.80
CA TYR A 28 -12.15 -2.22 13.02
C TYR A 28 -12.70 -3.34 13.90
N ASN A 29 -12.25 -4.56 13.62
CA ASN A 29 -12.57 -5.75 14.40
C ASN A 29 -11.28 -6.32 14.98
N THR A 30 -11.38 -6.95 16.15
CA THR A 30 -10.29 -7.73 16.71
C THR A 30 -10.19 -9.07 15.98
N LEU A 31 -8.98 -9.42 15.52
CA LEU A 31 -8.69 -10.66 14.81
C LEU A 31 -7.48 -11.35 15.44
N VAL A 32 -7.52 -12.66 15.52
CA VAL A 32 -6.36 -13.52 15.79
C VAL A 32 -6.19 -14.44 14.58
N ILE A 33 -5.06 -14.34 13.92
CA ILE A 33 -4.75 -15.06 12.70
C ILE A 33 -3.65 -16.07 13.05
N ASN A 34 -3.89 -17.33 12.75
CA ASN A 34 -2.94 -18.42 12.98
C ASN A 34 -2.64 -19.13 11.66
N GLY A 35 -1.40 -19.52 11.48
CA GLY A 35 -0.91 -20.10 10.23
C GLY A 35 -0.14 -19.08 9.40
N ASN A 36 0.97 -19.50 8.81
CA ASN A 36 1.86 -18.60 8.07
C ASN A 36 1.22 -18.12 6.75
N GLU A 37 0.57 -19.04 6.00
CA GLU A 37 -0.11 -18.69 4.74
C GLU A 37 -1.31 -17.79 5.01
N GLU A 38 -2.06 -18.03 6.08
CA GLU A 38 -3.19 -17.20 6.53
C GLU A 38 -2.75 -15.81 6.95
N CYS A 39 -1.62 -15.70 7.67
CA CYS A 39 -1.03 -14.39 8.02
C CYS A 39 -0.67 -13.59 6.76
N MET A 40 -0.08 -14.25 5.76
CA MET A 40 0.26 -13.62 4.49
C MET A 40 -0.99 -13.27 3.68
N HIS A 41 -1.99 -14.15 3.64
CA HIS A 41 -3.27 -13.87 2.98
C HIS A 41 -3.95 -12.63 3.56
N GLU A 42 -4.10 -12.58 4.89
CA GLU A 42 -4.71 -11.43 5.57
C GLU A 42 -3.89 -10.14 5.37
N PHE A 43 -2.56 -10.23 5.42
CA PHE A 43 -1.69 -9.09 5.12
C PHE A 43 -1.92 -8.51 3.71
N LEU A 44 -2.19 -9.35 2.71
CA LEU A 44 -2.39 -8.92 1.33
C LEU A 44 -3.83 -8.47 1.03
N SER A 45 -4.82 -8.93 1.79
CA SER A 45 -6.25 -8.75 1.49
C SER A 45 -7.01 -7.89 2.48
N ASN A 46 -6.61 -7.86 3.76
CA ASN A 46 -7.33 -7.17 4.81
C ASN A 46 -6.85 -5.73 4.99
N PRO A 47 -7.73 -4.72 4.80
CA PRO A 47 -7.36 -3.31 4.94
C PRO A 47 -7.02 -2.87 6.37
N GLN A 48 -7.25 -3.72 7.38
CA GLN A 48 -6.80 -3.48 8.76
C GLN A 48 -5.31 -3.80 8.96
N MET A 49 -4.73 -4.58 8.03
CA MET A 49 -3.31 -4.94 8.02
C MET A 49 -2.63 -4.21 6.87
N ASP A 50 -1.97 -3.11 7.15
CA ASP A 50 -1.20 -2.37 6.17
C ASP A 50 0.32 -2.61 6.31
N THR A 51 1.09 -2.12 5.33
CA THR A 51 2.54 -2.30 5.29
C THR A 51 3.30 -1.47 6.31
N VAL A 52 2.67 -0.44 6.89
CA VAL A 52 3.36 0.54 7.73
C VAL A 52 4.15 -0.08 8.88
N ALA A 53 5.32 0.48 9.16
CA ALA A 53 6.21 0.00 10.22
C ALA A 53 5.69 0.29 11.64
N TRP A 54 4.95 1.39 11.81
CA TRP A 54 4.40 1.83 13.09
C TRP A 54 3.09 1.12 13.46
N GLY A 55 2.66 1.27 14.74
CA GLY A 55 1.43 0.67 15.24
C GLY A 55 1.49 -0.86 15.35
N LYS A 56 2.70 -1.42 15.39
CA LYS A 56 2.95 -2.86 15.49
C LYS A 56 4.03 -3.15 16.54
N LEU A 57 3.86 -4.27 17.22
CA LEU A 57 4.87 -4.89 18.06
C LEU A 57 5.29 -6.20 17.42
N TYR A 58 6.58 -6.47 17.41
CA TYR A 58 7.18 -7.65 16.79
C TYR A 58 8.04 -8.40 17.82
N VAL A 59 8.13 -9.71 17.69
CA VAL A 59 9.19 -10.47 18.35
C VAL A 59 10.53 -10.01 17.78
N THR A 60 11.47 -9.61 18.65
CA THR A 60 12.71 -8.94 18.24
C THR A 60 13.56 -9.76 17.28
N SER A 61 13.63 -11.08 17.47
CA SER A 61 14.41 -11.99 16.62
C SER A 61 13.95 -12.02 15.14
N MET A 62 12.76 -11.53 14.84
CA MET A 62 12.31 -11.41 13.45
C MET A 62 13.18 -10.43 12.64
N PHE A 63 13.88 -9.54 13.31
CA PHE A 63 14.77 -8.55 12.71
C PHE A 63 16.24 -8.96 12.66
N ASP A 64 16.61 -10.21 13.01
CA ASP A 64 18.01 -10.64 13.03
C ASP A 64 18.69 -10.47 11.68
N ASP A 65 17.98 -10.76 10.58
CA ASP A 65 18.43 -10.70 9.18
C ASP A 65 17.61 -9.76 8.27
N ILE A 66 16.57 -9.09 8.80
CA ILE A 66 15.69 -8.20 8.04
C ILE A 66 15.94 -6.75 8.47
N ARG A 67 16.17 -5.87 7.50
CA ARG A 67 16.34 -4.43 7.71
C ARG A 67 15.52 -3.63 6.71
N TYR A 68 15.08 -2.44 7.11
CA TYR A 68 14.46 -1.48 6.22
C TYR A 68 15.51 -0.88 5.28
N PRO A 69 15.25 -0.79 3.96
CA PRO A 69 16.20 -0.22 3.01
C PRO A 69 16.36 1.27 3.23
N VAL A 70 17.61 1.73 3.27
CA VAL A 70 17.95 3.16 3.43
C VAL A 70 17.70 3.91 2.12
N GLY A 71 17.14 5.14 2.20
CA GLY A 71 16.99 6.06 1.06
C GLY A 71 15.80 5.78 0.14
N ARG A 72 15.00 4.73 0.39
CA ARG A 72 13.78 4.42 -0.35
C ARG A 72 12.56 5.14 0.21
N TYR A 73 11.63 5.54 -0.66
CA TYR A 73 10.28 5.87 -0.23
C TYR A 73 9.47 4.59 -0.05
N ASN A 74 8.57 4.58 0.96
CA ASN A 74 7.77 3.40 1.30
C ASN A 74 8.64 2.17 1.60
N GLU A 75 9.66 2.35 2.43
CA GLU A 75 10.61 1.32 2.88
C GLU A 75 9.92 0.14 3.55
N ASP A 76 8.74 0.37 4.11
CA ASP A 76 7.86 -0.62 4.71
C ASP A 76 7.34 -1.64 3.70
N VAL A 77 7.05 -1.23 2.47
CA VAL A 77 6.62 -2.13 1.38
C VAL A 77 7.69 -3.17 1.04
N PHE A 78 8.98 -2.80 1.18
CA PHE A 78 10.12 -3.70 0.94
C PHE A 78 10.40 -4.67 2.07
N THR A 79 9.84 -4.44 3.27
CA THR A 79 10.26 -5.10 4.51
C THR A 79 9.15 -5.89 5.17
N THR A 80 7.94 -5.32 5.31
CA THR A 80 6.88 -5.90 6.15
C THR A 80 6.48 -7.30 5.72
N TYR A 81 6.40 -7.59 4.41
CA TYR A 81 6.05 -8.94 3.93
C TYR A 81 7.08 -10.00 4.34
N LYS A 82 8.38 -9.63 4.45
CA LYS A 82 9.44 -10.53 4.92
C LYS A 82 9.27 -10.86 6.41
N LEU A 83 8.85 -9.88 7.20
CA LEU A 83 8.50 -10.12 8.61
C LEU A 83 7.27 -11.01 8.73
N ILE A 84 6.22 -10.74 7.95
CA ILE A 84 5.02 -11.58 7.90
C ILE A 84 5.35 -13.03 7.49
N SER A 85 6.28 -13.23 6.56
CA SER A 85 6.68 -14.59 6.14
C SER A 85 7.34 -15.42 7.25
N LYS A 86 7.82 -14.79 8.31
CA LYS A 86 8.34 -15.45 9.51
C LYS A 86 7.28 -15.69 10.59
N CYS A 87 6.09 -15.13 10.44
CA CYS A 87 5.04 -15.25 11.45
C CYS A 87 4.32 -16.59 11.40
N LYS A 88 3.96 -17.08 12.57
CA LYS A 88 2.99 -18.17 12.77
C LYS A 88 1.65 -17.64 13.26
N SER A 89 1.65 -16.45 13.88
CA SER A 89 0.44 -15.86 14.44
C SER A 89 0.52 -14.33 14.51
N ILE A 90 -0.62 -13.68 14.23
CA ILE A 90 -0.79 -12.22 14.28
C ILE A 90 -2.05 -11.87 15.07
N PHE A 91 -1.93 -10.92 15.98
CA PHE A 91 -3.07 -10.27 16.63
C PHE A 91 -3.31 -8.89 16.00
N VAL A 92 -4.52 -8.62 15.54
CA VAL A 92 -4.95 -7.29 15.06
C VAL A 92 -6.01 -6.76 16.03
N GLY A 93 -5.65 -5.77 16.82
CA GLY A 93 -6.57 -5.13 17.77
C GLY A 93 -7.39 -4.03 17.09
N GLU A 94 -8.62 -3.82 17.56
CA GLU A 94 -9.52 -2.74 17.11
C GLU A 94 -9.19 -1.37 17.72
N ASN A 95 -8.45 -1.35 18.84
CA ASN A 95 -8.14 -0.14 19.57
C ASN A 95 -7.11 0.73 18.84
N LYS A 96 -7.29 2.05 18.92
CA LYS A 96 -6.45 3.05 18.28
C LYS A 96 -5.39 3.54 19.26
N TYR A 97 -4.27 2.85 19.37
CA TYR A 97 -3.17 3.21 20.27
C TYR A 97 -2.10 4.08 19.59
N TYR A 98 -2.20 4.31 18.27
CA TYR A 98 -1.24 5.11 17.51
C TYR A 98 -1.90 6.39 16.97
N TYR A 99 -1.33 7.58 17.28
CA TYR A 99 -1.79 8.85 16.73
C TYR A 99 -1.01 9.18 15.46
N TYR A 100 -1.69 9.12 14.31
CA TYR A 100 -1.11 9.46 13.02
C TYR A 100 -1.36 10.94 12.68
N ARG A 101 -0.31 11.78 12.75
CA ARG A 101 -0.40 13.22 12.45
C ARG A 101 -0.35 13.45 10.94
N ILE A 102 -1.42 13.99 10.38
CA ILE A 102 -1.48 14.41 8.97
C ILE A 102 -0.80 15.78 8.87
N ARG A 103 0.22 15.86 8.01
CA ARG A 103 1.00 17.08 7.73
C ARG A 103 0.88 17.44 6.27
N THR A 104 0.82 18.75 5.97
CA THR A 104 0.72 19.29 4.59
C THR A 104 1.95 18.95 3.75
N ASN A 105 3.16 18.87 4.34
CA ASN A 105 4.42 18.62 3.64
C ASN A 105 4.98 17.21 3.89
N SER A 106 4.13 16.21 4.08
CA SER A 106 4.57 14.81 4.22
C SER A 106 4.74 14.15 2.85
N ILE A 107 5.52 13.06 2.79
CA ILE A 107 5.65 12.21 1.58
C ILE A 107 4.26 11.80 1.05
N MET A 108 3.29 11.60 1.96
CA MET A 108 1.93 11.19 1.59
C MET A 108 1.10 12.32 0.95
N THR A 109 1.40 13.57 1.22
CA THR A 109 0.66 14.75 0.75
C THR A 109 1.36 15.52 -0.38
N THR A 110 2.65 15.26 -0.63
CA THR A 110 3.40 15.90 -1.71
C THR A 110 2.92 15.45 -3.10
N THR A 111 3.05 16.35 -4.06
CA THR A 111 2.83 16.07 -5.47
C THR A 111 3.78 14.99 -5.99
N PHE A 112 3.49 14.42 -7.16
CA PHE A 112 4.31 13.37 -7.73
C PHE A 112 5.79 13.79 -7.91
N ASN A 113 6.67 12.93 -7.44
CA ASN A 113 8.09 12.91 -7.81
C ASN A 113 8.51 11.45 -8.11
N ARG A 114 9.64 11.26 -8.78
CA ARG A 114 10.07 9.92 -9.25
C ARG A 114 10.36 8.93 -8.12
N LYS A 115 10.67 9.40 -6.90
CA LYS A 115 10.84 8.51 -5.72
C LYS A 115 9.55 7.78 -5.33
N HIS A 116 8.37 8.31 -5.68
CA HIS A 116 7.11 7.59 -5.45
C HIS A 116 7.00 6.27 -6.25
N LEU A 117 7.83 6.10 -7.29
CA LEU A 117 7.92 4.84 -8.03
C LEU A 117 8.54 3.71 -7.19
N ASP A 118 9.24 4.03 -6.10
CA ASP A 118 9.77 3.03 -5.17
C ASP A 118 8.65 2.13 -4.62
N ALA A 119 7.46 2.66 -4.39
CA ALA A 119 6.31 1.85 -3.98
C ALA A 119 5.94 0.77 -5.00
N ILE A 120 6.08 1.05 -6.30
CA ILE A 120 5.85 0.06 -7.36
C ILE A 120 6.93 -1.00 -7.33
N VAL A 121 8.21 -0.59 -7.25
CA VAL A 121 9.35 -1.51 -7.16
C VAL A 121 9.22 -2.45 -5.96
N GLY A 122 8.90 -1.90 -4.77
CA GLY A 122 8.71 -2.70 -3.56
C GLY A 122 7.55 -3.71 -3.69
N ASN A 123 6.46 -3.33 -4.36
CA ASN A 123 5.36 -4.26 -4.64
C ASN A 123 5.74 -5.32 -5.69
N GLU A 124 6.61 -5.02 -6.67
CA GLU A 124 7.15 -6.01 -7.61
C GLU A 124 8.05 -7.02 -6.89
N GLU A 125 8.95 -6.56 -6.02
CA GLU A 125 9.80 -7.45 -5.20
C GLU A 125 8.93 -8.34 -4.29
N ARG A 126 7.91 -7.76 -3.65
CA ARG A 126 6.95 -8.54 -2.87
C ARG A 126 6.22 -9.59 -3.72
N ALA A 127 5.75 -9.21 -4.91
CA ALA A 127 5.02 -10.14 -5.79
C ALA A 127 5.92 -11.27 -6.32
N ALA A 128 7.20 -11.00 -6.56
CA ALA A 128 8.18 -12.05 -6.89
C ALA A 128 8.37 -13.01 -5.72
N PHE A 129 8.56 -12.48 -4.51
CA PHE A 129 8.67 -13.30 -3.30
C PHE A 129 7.41 -14.16 -3.05
N ILE A 130 6.22 -13.59 -3.25
CA ILE A 130 4.94 -14.31 -3.09
C ILE A 130 4.81 -15.41 -4.14
N LYS A 131 5.24 -15.17 -5.36
CA LYS A 131 5.24 -16.20 -6.41
C LYS A 131 6.01 -17.46 -6.01
N ASP A 132 7.17 -17.27 -5.38
CA ASP A 132 8.05 -18.37 -5.02
C ASP A 132 7.63 -19.09 -3.73
N ASN A 133 7.05 -18.36 -2.77
CA ASN A 133 6.76 -18.88 -1.43
C ASN A 133 5.26 -19.14 -1.16
N TYR A 134 4.35 -18.41 -1.83
CA TYR A 134 2.90 -18.43 -1.62
C TYR A 134 2.14 -18.34 -2.96
N PRO A 135 2.34 -19.27 -3.91
CA PRO A 135 1.86 -19.13 -5.29
C PRO A 135 0.34 -18.94 -5.41
N LYS A 136 -0.45 -19.46 -4.48
CA LYS A 136 -1.91 -19.26 -4.43
C LYS A 136 -2.30 -17.79 -4.20
N LEU A 137 -1.42 -17.00 -3.56
CA LEU A 137 -1.65 -15.59 -3.25
C LEU A 137 -1.16 -14.63 -4.33
N GLN A 138 -0.62 -15.14 -5.44
CA GLN A 138 -0.02 -14.34 -6.51
C GLN A 138 -0.96 -13.25 -7.07
N LYS A 139 -2.26 -13.54 -7.22
CA LYS A 139 -3.23 -12.58 -7.72
C LYS A 139 -3.39 -11.39 -6.76
N LEU A 140 -3.39 -11.63 -5.45
CA LEU A 140 -3.46 -10.58 -4.43
C LEU A 140 -2.19 -9.71 -4.45
N ALA A 141 -1.01 -10.33 -4.55
CA ALA A 141 0.25 -9.60 -4.64
C ALA A 141 0.31 -8.72 -5.91
N ASN A 142 -0.13 -9.24 -7.05
CA ASN A 142 -0.21 -8.49 -8.32
C ASN A 142 -1.20 -7.31 -8.23
N ALA A 143 -2.33 -7.47 -7.53
CA ALA A 143 -3.28 -6.38 -7.28
C ALA A 143 -2.61 -5.24 -6.48
N GLY A 144 -1.71 -5.57 -5.56
CA GLY A 144 -0.92 -4.60 -4.80
C GLY A 144 0.01 -3.75 -5.68
N ILE A 145 0.58 -4.32 -6.76
CA ILE A 145 1.37 -3.55 -7.74
C ILE A 145 0.50 -2.47 -8.38
N LEU A 146 -0.69 -2.85 -8.86
CA LEU A 146 -1.56 -1.90 -9.55
C LEU A 146 -2.16 -0.87 -8.58
N TYR A 147 -2.36 -1.23 -7.31
CA TYR A 147 -2.71 -0.27 -6.27
C TYR A 147 -1.63 0.82 -6.14
N ALA A 148 -0.34 0.46 -6.10
CA ALA A 148 0.76 1.42 -6.04
C ALA A 148 0.83 2.29 -7.31
N VAL A 149 0.59 1.71 -8.50
CA VAL A 149 0.48 2.45 -9.76
C VAL A 149 -0.65 3.48 -9.70
N ASN A 150 -1.85 3.10 -9.24
CA ASN A 150 -2.97 4.01 -9.05
C ASN A 150 -2.62 5.19 -8.14
N GLN A 151 -1.89 4.94 -7.03
CA GLN A 151 -1.45 6.01 -6.13
C GLN A 151 -0.48 6.99 -6.83
N CYS A 152 0.44 6.50 -7.65
CA CYS A 152 1.34 7.35 -8.46
C CYS A 152 0.54 8.20 -9.47
N VAL A 153 -0.43 7.61 -10.17
CA VAL A 153 -1.27 8.32 -11.14
C VAL A 153 -2.12 9.40 -10.47
N ILE A 154 -2.74 9.11 -9.32
CA ILE A 154 -3.52 10.09 -8.56
C ILE A 154 -2.65 11.29 -8.16
N ARG A 155 -1.39 11.06 -7.74
CA ARG A 155 -0.43 12.13 -7.44
C ARG A 155 -0.06 12.95 -8.68
N MET A 156 0.12 12.30 -9.84
CA MET A 156 0.38 12.98 -11.12
C MET A 156 -0.79 13.88 -11.52
N ILE A 157 -2.04 13.41 -11.35
CA ILE A 157 -3.24 14.21 -11.60
C ILE A 157 -3.27 15.45 -10.69
N SER A 158 -2.79 15.36 -9.47
CA SER A 158 -2.74 16.46 -8.50
C SER A 158 -1.52 17.40 -8.68
N SER A 159 -0.60 17.10 -9.61
CA SER A 159 0.59 17.90 -9.90
C SER A 159 0.32 18.97 -10.96
N SER A 160 1.21 19.97 -11.15
CA SER A 160 1.11 20.99 -12.20
C SER A 160 1.15 20.39 -13.62
N ASN A 161 0.71 21.16 -14.63
CA ASN A 161 0.75 20.70 -16.02
C ASN A 161 2.18 20.49 -16.53
N ASP A 162 3.13 21.35 -16.16
CA ASP A 162 4.55 21.19 -16.51
C ASP A 162 5.14 19.88 -15.98
N SER A 163 4.70 19.45 -14.81
CA SER A 163 5.11 18.16 -14.24
C SER A 163 4.62 16.98 -15.08
N LEU A 164 3.49 17.08 -15.76
CA LEU A 164 2.99 16.02 -16.64
C LEU A 164 3.87 15.86 -17.88
N VAL A 165 4.19 16.97 -18.55
CA VAL A 165 5.02 16.94 -19.77
C VAL A 165 6.38 16.34 -19.46
N LYS A 166 6.96 16.71 -18.30
CA LYS A 166 8.24 16.17 -17.81
C LYS A 166 8.22 14.68 -17.45
N ASN A 167 7.05 14.07 -17.29
CA ASN A 167 6.87 12.68 -16.86
C ASN A 167 6.09 11.81 -17.86
N LEU A 168 6.04 12.18 -19.15
CA LEU A 168 5.38 11.38 -20.19
C LEU A 168 5.97 9.98 -20.33
N ASP A 169 7.29 9.82 -20.13
CA ASP A 169 8.00 8.55 -20.10
C ASP A 169 7.45 7.65 -18.99
N VAL A 170 7.21 8.22 -17.80
CA VAL A 170 6.62 7.51 -16.66
C VAL A 170 5.20 7.09 -16.97
N ILE A 171 4.35 7.97 -17.53
CA ILE A 171 2.97 7.65 -17.92
C ILE A 171 2.94 6.45 -18.88
N ASN A 172 3.82 6.45 -19.90
CA ASN A 172 3.92 5.34 -20.83
C ASN A 172 4.38 4.04 -20.17
N LYS A 173 5.29 4.12 -19.19
CA LYS A 173 5.70 2.97 -18.36
C LYS A 173 4.52 2.46 -17.53
N LEU A 174 3.78 3.34 -16.86
CA LEU A 174 2.65 2.97 -16.02
C LEU A 174 1.50 2.34 -16.82
N GLN A 175 1.28 2.75 -18.09
CA GLN A 175 0.29 2.12 -18.97
C GLN A 175 0.54 0.61 -19.13
N LYS A 176 1.81 0.17 -19.18
CA LYS A 176 2.16 -1.25 -19.29
C LYS A 176 1.74 -2.06 -18.06
N TYR A 177 1.80 -1.45 -16.86
CA TYR A 177 1.35 -2.09 -15.62
C TYR A 177 -0.16 -2.33 -15.63
N TYR A 178 -0.97 -1.37 -16.09
CA TYR A 178 -2.41 -1.57 -16.24
C TYR A 178 -2.70 -2.75 -17.15
N ARG A 179 -2.08 -2.82 -18.33
CA ARG A 179 -2.29 -3.93 -19.27
C ARG A 179 -1.88 -5.28 -18.70
N LYS A 180 -0.88 -5.32 -17.83
CA LYS A 180 -0.36 -6.57 -17.25
C LYS A 180 -1.15 -7.05 -16.04
N TYR A 181 -1.62 -6.14 -15.18
CA TYR A 181 -2.11 -6.50 -13.84
C TYR A 181 -3.59 -6.18 -13.61
N GLU A 182 -4.30 -5.60 -14.59
CA GLU A 182 -5.69 -5.14 -14.43
C GLU A 182 -6.63 -6.24 -13.93
N TRP A 183 -6.53 -7.43 -14.50
CA TRP A 183 -7.37 -8.55 -14.10
C TRP A 183 -7.18 -8.91 -12.61
N SER A 184 -5.93 -8.96 -12.15
CA SER A 184 -5.62 -9.22 -10.74
C SER A 184 -6.21 -8.13 -9.82
N PHE A 185 -6.20 -6.87 -10.26
CA PHE A 185 -6.73 -5.76 -9.50
C PHE A 185 -8.26 -5.76 -9.42
N ILE A 186 -8.95 -6.03 -10.53
CA ILE A 186 -10.41 -6.14 -10.57
C ILE A 186 -10.90 -7.27 -9.66
N CYS A 187 -10.23 -8.40 -9.66
CA CYS A 187 -10.54 -9.54 -8.78
C CYS A 187 -10.06 -9.36 -7.33
N GLY A 188 -9.26 -8.33 -7.05
CA GLY A 188 -8.68 -8.04 -5.74
C GLY A 188 -9.63 -7.33 -4.77
N PRO A 189 -9.17 -7.04 -3.54
CA PRO A 189 -9.98 -6.47 -2.46
C PRO A 189 -10.28 -4.97 -2.62
N SER A 190 -9.84 -4.33 -3.70
CA SER A 190 -10.03 -2.90 -3.92
C SER A 190 -11.49 -2.50 -4.09
N GLY A 191 -11.85 -1.30 -3.60
CA GLY A 191 -13.21 -0.77 -3.72
C GLY A 191 -13.61 -0.45 -5.18
N ILE A 192 -14.93 -0.46 -5.46
CA ILE A 192 -15.50 -0.31 -6.80
C ILE A 192 -15.01 0.96 -7.54
N LYS A 193 -14.88 2.09 -6.86
CA LYS A 193 -14.38 3.35 -7.46
C LYS A 193 -12.94 3.21 -7.96
N ALA A 194 -12.08 2.51 -7.21
CA ALA A 194 -10.70 2.27 -7.62
C ALA A 194 -10.63 1.32 -8.82
N LYS A 195 -11.50 0.32 -8.89
CA LYS A 195 -11.62 -0.62 -10.01
C LYS A 195 -12.06 0.09 -11.28
N ILE A 196 -13.09 0.93 -11.20
CA ILE A 196 -13.56 1.74 -12.36
C ILE A 196 -12.45 2.68 -12.84
N PHE A 197 -11.77 3.37 -11.94
CA PHE A 197 -10.64 4.24 -12.27
C PHE A 197 -9.52 3.47 -12.98
N SER A 198 -9.15 2.33 -12.45
CA SER A 198 -8.12 1.45 -13.00
C SER A 198 -8.51 0.96 -14.41
N LEU A 199 -9.75 0.56 -14.61
CA LEU A 199 -10.26 0.12 -15.91
C LEU A 199 -10.20 1.24 -16.96
N LEU A 200 -10.55 2.47 -16.60
CA LEU A 200 -10.38 3.62 -17.50
C LEU A 200 -8.91 3.83 -17.88
N CYS A 201 -8.01 3.74 -16.90
CA CYS A 201 -6.57 3.84 -17.13
C CYS A 201 -6.02 2.69 -17.99
N TYR A 202 -6.59 1.49 -17.90
CA TYR A 202 -6.22 0.34 -18.75
C TYR A 202 -6.38 0.67 -20.24
N PHE A 203 -7.46 1.33 -20.64
CA PHE A 203 -7.68 1.70 -22.03
C PHE A 203 -6.75 2.83 -22.48
N ASN A 204 -6.69 3.94 -21.74
CA ASN A 204 -5.83 5.06 -22.09
C ASN A 204 -5.49 5.94 -20.88
N LEU A 205 -4.38 5.62 -20.23
CA LEU A 205 -3.92 6.35 -19.06
C LEU A 205 -3.67 7.83 -19.35
N ARG A 206 -3.08 8.16 -20.51
CA ARG A 206 -2.78 9.55 -20.90
C ARG A 206 -4.04 10.39 -21.00
N ALA A 207 -5.09 9.87 -21.66
CA ALA A 207 -6.37 10.54 -21.78
C ALA A 207 -7.02 10.74 -20.40
N VAL A 208 -7.02 9.71 -19.53
CA VAL A 208 -7.58 9.80 -18.18
C VAL A 208 -6.88 10.88 -17.36
N VAL A 209 -5.55 10.90 -17.36
CA VAL A 209 -4.77 11.89 -16.61
C VAL A 209 -5.08 13.31 -17.12
N PHE A 210 -5.14 13.51 -18.43
CA PHE A 210 -5.47 14.80 -19.03
C PHE A 210 -6.89 15.28 -18.68
N LEU A 211 -7.91 14.41 -18.83
CA LEU A 211 -9.30 14.73 -18.52
C LEU A 211 -9.51 15.04 -17.03
N MET A 212 -8.97 14.20 -16.16
CA MET A 212 -9.10 14.40 -14.71
C MET A 212 -8.44 15.69 -14.23
N LYS A 213 -7.36 16.12 -14.86
CA LYS A 213 -6.76 17.43 -14.58
C LYS A 213 -7.65 18.58 -15.01
N LYS A 214 -8.22 18.51 -16.22
CA LYS A 214 -9.13 19.55 -16.74
C LYS A 214 -10.38 19.72 -15.85
N ILE A 215 -10.87 18.65 -15.22
CA ILE A 215 -12.01 18.71 -14.31
C ILE A 215 -11.65 19.33 -12.94
N ARG A 216 -10.38 19.26 -12.54
CA ARG A 216 -9.91 19.77 -11.23
C ARG A 216 -9.39 21.22 -11.26
N GLY A 217 -9.01 21.74 -12.41
CA GLY A 217 -8.59 23.13 -12.63
C GLY A 217 -9.73 23.97 -13.12
#